data_5e7d8a396e66e97691c053d370e9ab1c
#
_entry.id   5e7d8a396e66e97691c053d370e9ab1c
#
_cell.length_a   1.000
_cell.length_b   1.000
_cell.length_c   1.000
_cell.angle_alpha   90.00
_cell.angle_beta   90.00
_cell.angle_gamma   90.00
#
_symmetry.space_group_name_H-M   'P 1'
#
loop_
_entity.id
_entity.type
_entity.pdbx_description
1 polymer ?
#
loop_
_entity_poly.entity_id
_entity_poly.type
_entity_poly.pdbx_seq_one_letter_code
_entity_poly.pdbx_strand_id
1 'polypeptide(L)'
;IYNITVKKQAPKKSEIKQFTKFYKECFIKSSKEMGNDWYAEGDDFLHDKWIEWDDYGYIRGMSLEAKEILTEINLPWFKKIQYFGSVTGNNLKSIDLGNNPTLKYFFLDVGYGESAEEGNYPYLNKIDFSGCQNLEGVYINSVFNIKQIDLSNNRKIKTVNISHTPLDELKMPKTDCLKEFYMNWSRINELDLSNCTNIQKIGIIGCNPQSVTISLGNKTDKEISEFDIDVYSADVETSVRFVANREISEVPKVRYEYGYLGYIDGGLDFLRNCI
;
A
#
# COMPACT_ATOMS: atom_id res chain seq x y z
N ILE A 1 -23.78 13.59 -31.08
CA ILE A 1 -22.72 13.53 -30.04
C ILE A 1 -22.89 14.81 -29.24
N TYR A 2 -23.34 14.71 -27.98
CA TYR A 2 -23.42 15.85 -27.09
C TYR A 2 -22.12 15.91 -26.29
N ASN A 3 -21.32 16.96 -26.50
CA ASN A 3 -20.18 17.25 -25.63
C ASN A 3 -20.71 17.89 -24.35
N ILE A 4 -20.88 17.11 -23.31
CA ILE A 4 -21.19 17.64 -21.99
C ILE A 4 -19.88 18.03 -21.32
N THR A 5 -19.59 19.32 -21.30
CA THR A 5 -18.48 19.84 -20.52
C THR A 5 -18.94 19.95 -19.06
N VAL A 6 -18.51 19.05 -18.18
CA VAL A 6 -18.74 19.18 -16.75
C VAL A 6 -17.88 20.32 -16.22
N LYS A 7 -18.53 21.40 -15.75
CA LYS A 7 -17.81 22.49 -15.12
C LYS A 7 -17.31 22.03 -13.73
N LYS A 8 -16.01 22.05 -13.55
CA LYS A 8 -15.39 21.72 -12.25
C LYS A 8 -15.98 22.59 -11.15
N GLN A 9 -16.52 21.96 -10.11
CA GLN A 9 -17.09 22.67 -8.97
C GLN A 9 -16.01 23.09 -7.99
N ALA A 10 -16.25 24.17 -7.26
CA ALA A 10 -15.39 24.57 -6.15
C ALA A 10 -15.44 23.51 -5.02
N PRO A 11 -14.38 23.40 -4.20
CA PRO A 11 -14.35 22.55 -3.03
C PRO A 11 -15.58 22.75 -2.13
N LYS A 12 -16.17 21.65 -1.66
CA LYS A 12 -17.34 21.72 -0.77
C LYS A 12 -16.94 22.22 0.60
N LYS A 13 -17.72 23.14 1.16
CA LYS A 13 -17.50 23.67 2.52
C LYS A 13 -17.45 22.56 3.58
N SER A 14 -18.21 21.48 3.40
CA SER A 14 -18.19 20.32 4.29
C SER A 14 -16.86 19.58 4.24
N GLU A 15 -16.30 19.38 3.04
CA GLU A 15 -15.01 18.73 2.85
C GLU A 15 -13.87 19.59 3.40
N ILE A 16 -13.88 20.90 3.14
CA ILE A 16 -12.95 21.86 3.71
C ILE A 16 -12.97 21.78 5.25
N LYS A 17 -14.18 21.79 5.85
CA LYS A 17 -14.33 21.68 7.30
C LYS A 17 -13.77 20.35 7.85
N GLN A 18 -14.03 19.25 7.16
CA GLN A 18 -13.52 17.92 7.54
C GLN A 18 -12.00 17.86 7.43
N PHE A 19 -11.44 18.38 6.34
CA PHE A 19 -9.99 18.43 6.17
C PHE A 19 -9.33 19.36 7.20
N THR A 20 -9.91 20.51 7.48
CA THR A 20 -9.42 21.42 8.54
C THR A 20 -9.41 20.72 9.91
N LYS A 21 -10.46 19.95 10.20
CA LYS A 21 -10.52 19.15 11.44
C LYS A 21 -9.42 18.10 11.47
N PHE A 22 -9.29 17.32 10.39
CA PHE A 22 -8.26 16.30 10.24
C PHE A 22 -6.85 16.89 10.41
N TYR A 23 -6.59 18.01 9.73
CA TYR A 23 -5.32 18.71 9.82
C TYR A 23 -5.01 19.15 11.27
N LYS A 24 -5.99 19.75 11.96
CA LYS A 24 -5.82 20.18 13.36
C LYS A 24 -5.60 19.00 14.30
N GLU A 25 -6.33 17.92 14.14
CA GLU A 25 -6.23 16.76 15.03
C GLU A 25 -4.99 15.90 14.75
N CYS A 26 -4.64 15.70 13.48
CA CYS A 26 -3.52 14.83 13.14
C CYS A 26 -2.17 15.55 13.09
N PHE A 27 -2.12 16.77 12.56
CA PHE A 27 -0.86 17.50 12.40
C PHE A 27 -0.57 18.47 13.55
N ILE A 28 -1.48 19.41 13.84
CA ILE A 28 -1.21 20.47 14.81
C ILE A 28 -1.10 19.89 16.21
N LYS A 29 -1.98 18.94 16.57
CA LYS A 29 -1.92 18.27 17.87
C LYS A 29 -0.59 17.52 18.03
N SER A 30 -0.24 16.71 17.04
CA SER A 30 1.02 15.95 17.06
C SER A 30 2.23 16.86 17.09
N SER A 31 2.23 17.96 16.32
CA SER A 31 3.29 18.96 16.33
C SER A 31 3.50 19.58 17.71
N LYS A 32 2.42 19.97 18.39
CA LYS A 32 2.49 20.54 19.76
C LYS A 32 2.99 19.52 20.78
N GLU A 33 2.56 18.28 20.69
CA GLU A 33 3.03 17.18 21.56
C GLU A 33 4.54 16.93 21.39
N MET A 34 5.09 17.20 20.20
CA MET A 34 6.51 17.07 19.90
C MET A 34 7.31 18.37 20.10
N GLY A 35 6.67 19.47 20.55
CA GLY A 35 7.32 20.75 20.79
C GLY A 35 7.71 21.53 19.52
N ASN A 36 7.07 21.21 18.39
CA ASN A 36 7.33 21.87 17.11
C ASN A 36 6.25 22.90 16.77
N ASP A 37 6.63 24.18 16.63
CA ASP A 37 5.73 25.30 16.28
C ASP A 37 5.64 25.55 14.75
N TRP A 38 5.87 24.55 13.92
CA TRP A 38 6.15 24.70 12.48
C TRP A 38 4.92 24.92 11.59
N TYR A 39 3.71 24.95 12.14
CA TYR A 39 2.51 25.03 11.32
C TYR A 39 1.91 26.42 11.30
N ALA A 40 1.89 27.01 10.09
CA ALA A 40 1.21 28.25 9.82
C ALA A 40 -0.28 28.12 10.17
N GLU A 41 -0.77 29.03 11.00
CA GLU A 41 -2.19 29.27 11.17
C GLU A 41 -2.70 29.94 9.88
N GLY A 42 -3.33 29.17 9.00
CA GLY A 42 -3.91 29.72 7.78
C GLY A 42 -4.56 28.65 6.90
N ASP A 43 -5.41 29.08 5.98
CA ASP A 43 -6.09 28.19 5.03
C ASP A 43 -5.21 27.78 3.83
N ASP A 44 -3.92 28.15 3.83
CA ASP A 44 -2.98 27.90 2.73
C ASP A 44 -2.76 26.41 2.44
N PHE A 45 -2.94 25.54 3.44
CA PHE A 45 -2.84 24.10 3.27
C PHE A 45 -3.88 23.51 2.29
N LEU A 46 -5.03 24.22 2.08
CA LEU A 46 -6.06 23.80 1.13
C LEU A 46 -5.64 23.95 -0.34
N HIS A 47 -4.65 24.77 -0.61
CA HIS A 47 -4.10 25.00 -1.94
C HIS A 47 -2.86 24.17 -2.22
N ASP A 48 -2.44 23.38 -1.25
CA ASP A 48 -1.28 22.54 -1.42
C ASP A 48 -1.57 21.40 -2.41
N LYS A 49 -0.56 21.04 -3.21
CA LYS A 49 -0.62 19.97 -4.22
C LYS A 49 -0.89 18.57 -3.64
N TRP A 50 -1.06 18.47 -2.33
CA TRP A 50 -1.32 17.22 -1.60
C TRP A 50 -2.78 16.81 -1.57
N ILE A 51 -3.71 17.70 -1.98
CA ILE A 51 -5.14 17.41 -1.99
C ILE A 51 -5.64 17.42 -3.42
N GLU A 52 -6.24 16.32 -3.84
CA GLU A 52 -6.93 16.21 -5.11
C GLU A 52 -8.45 16.28 -4.90
N TRP A 53 -9.08 17.16 -5.66
CA TRP A 53 -10.52 17.37 -5.64
C TRP A 53 -11.16 16.74 -6.87
N ASP A 54 -12.30 16.05 -6.69
CA ASP A 54 -13.10 15.60 -7.81
C ASP A 54 -13.88 16.78 -8.46
N ASP A 55 -14.53 16.50 -9.61
CA ASP A 55 -15.29 17.51 -10.35
C ASP A 55 -16.52 18.03 -9.57
N TYR A 56 -16.89 17.38 -8.48
CA TYR A 56 -18.02 17.74 -7.62
C TYR A 56 -17.58 18.42 -6.33
N GLY A 57 -16.29 18.67 -6.13
CA GLY A 57 -15.71 19.35 -4.98
C GLY A 57 -15.57 18.49 -3.72
N TYR A 58 -15.47 17.16 -3.86
CA TYR A 58 -15.08 16.24 -2.79
C TYR A 58 -13.60 15.95 -2.85
N ILE A 59 -13.01 15.65 -1.69
CA ILE A 59 -11.63 15.13 -1.64
C ILE A 59 -11.61 13.72 -2.23
N ARG A 60 -10.91 13.57 -3.33
CA ARG A 60 -10.70 12.33 -4.05
C ARG A 60 -9.39 11.68 -3.68
N GLY A 61 -8.35 12.47 -3.49
CA GLY A 61 -7.01 12.02 -3.16
C GLY A 61 -6.35 12.91 -2.12
N MET A 62 -5.48 12.29 -1.33
CA MET A 62 -4.69 12.97 -0.32
C MET A 62 -3.32 12.30 -0.23
N SER A 63 -2.27 13.12 -0.21
CA SER A 63 -0.93 12.66 0.11
C SER A 63 -0.33 13.54 1.20
N LEU A 64 0.24 12.89 2.22
CA LEU A 64 0.77 13.52 3.40
C LEU A 64 2.27 13.23 3.49
N GLU A 65 3.07 14.28 3.42
CA GLU A 65 4.50 14.21 3.74
C GLU A 65 4.71 14.85 5.12
N ALA A 66 4.65 14.05 6.14
CA ALA A 66 4.72 14.52 7.51
C ALA A 66 5.86 13.83 8.26
N LYS A 67 7.08 14.22 7.95
CA LYS A 67 8.27 13.71 8.63
C LYS A 67 8.08 13.78 10.15
N GLU A 68 8.04 12.62 10.81
CA GLU A 68 8.06 12.44 12.27
C GLU A 68 6.92 13.08 13.09
N ILE A 69 5.96 13.76 12.46
CA ILE A 69 4.96 14.56 13.17
C ILE A 69 3.65 13.82 13.34
N LEU A 70 3.25 12.98 12.36
CA LEU A 70 1.98 12.26 12.44
C LEU A 70 2.04 11.13 13.45
N THR A 71 1.16 11.21 14.46
CA THR A 71 0.93 10.12 15.40
C THR A 71 -0.32 9.31 15.07
N GLU A 72 -1.29 9.91 14.39
CA GLU A 72 -2.56 9.30 14.06
C GLU A 72 -3.02 9.73 12.67
N ILE A 73 -3.65 8.80 11.92
CA ILE A 73 -4.32 9.05 10.64
C ILE A 73 -5.75 8.54 10.76
N ASN A 74 -6.72 9.42 10.44
CA ASN A 74 -8.14 9.11 10.56
C ASN A 74 -8.88 9.46 9.26
N LEU A 75 -9.21 8.45 8.45
CA LEU A 75 -9.83 8.62 7.12
C LEU A 75 -11.36 8.47 7.07
N PRO A 76 -12.10 7.99 8.11
CA PRO A 76 -13.53 7.77 8.02
C PRO A 76 -14.37 8.99 7.63
N TRP A 77 -13.80 10.19 7.75
CA TRP A 77 -14.49 11.43 7.39
C TRP A 77 -14.56 11.68 5.88
N PHE A 78 -13.62 11.10 5.11
CA PHE A 78 -13.49 11.35 3.66
C PHE A 78 -14.20 10.26 2.85
N LYS A 79 -15.51 10.43 2.68
CA LYS A 79 -16.41 9.41 2.09
C LYS A 79 -16.20 9.16 0.59
N LYS A 80 -15.45 10.02 -0.09
CA LYS A 80 -15.18 9.94 -1.53
C LYS A 80 -13.70 9.72 -1.85
N ILE A 81 -12.87 9.54 -0.82
CA ILE A 81 -11.45 9.34 -1.01
C ILE A 81 -11.19 8.03 -1.78
N GLN A 82 -10.40 8.12 -2.83
CA GLN A 82 -9.98 6.99 -3.68
C GLN A 82 -8.49 6.71 -3.54
N TYR A 83 -7.70 7.73 -3.21
CA TYR A 83 -6.25 7.67 -3.12
C TYR A 83 -5.79 8.25 -1.80
N PHE A 84 -5.04 7.45 -1.06
CA PHE A 84 -4.39 7.91 0.16
C PHE A 84 -2.93 7.51 0.15
N GLY A 85 -2.06 8.49 0.35
CA GLY A 85 -0.63 8.29 0.53
C GLY A 85 -0.10 9.03 1.74
N SER A 86 0.83 8.42 2.43
CA SER A 86 1.55 9.07 3.52
C SER A 86 3.00 8.61 3.55
N VAL A 87 3.91 9.58 3.59
CA VAL A 87 5.30 9.39 3.99
C VAL A 87 5.44 10.01 5.37
N THR A 88 5.59 9.18 6.39
CA THR A 88 5.64 9.62 7.79
C THR A 88 6.95 9.19 8.43
N GLY A 89 7.31 9.85 9.54
CA GLY A 89 8.37 9.35 10.40
C GLY A 89 7.88 8.26 11.37
N ASN A 90 8.76 7.88 12.27
CA ASN A 90 8.60 6.73 13.18
C ASN A 90 7.53 6.90 14.29
N ASN A 91 6.80 8.03 14.33
CA ASN A 91 5.87 8.31 15.43
C ASN A 91 4.42 7.88 15.19
N LEU A 92 4.12 7.30 14.03
CA LEU A 92 2.77 6.87 13.70
C LEU A 92 2.33 5.71 14.60
N LYS A 93 1.24 5.91 15.34
CA LYS A 93 0.68 4.96 16.31
C LYS A 93 -0.55 4.23 15.79
N SER A 94 -1.36 4.94 15.01
CA SER A 94 -2.61 4.39 14.51
C SER A 94 -3.02 4.92 13.15
N ILE A 95 -3.69 4.06 12.37
CA ILE A 95 -4.39 4.41 11.13
C ILE A 95 -5.80 3.84 11.23
N ASP A 96 -6.80 4.72 11.18
CA ASP A 96 -8.20 4.34 11.01
C ASP A 96 -8.62 4.61 9.56
N LEU A 97 -8.81 3.54 8.79
CA LEU A 97 -9.36 3.60 7.44
C LEU A 97 -10.89 3.61 7.45
N GLY A 98 -11.49 3.10 8.51
CA GLY A 98 -12.93 2.96 8.69
C GLY A 98 -13.59 2.15 7.58
N ASN A 99 -14.88 2.42 7.36
CA ASN A 99 -15.60 1.87 6.23
C ASN A 99 -15.49 2.83 5.02
N ASN A 100 -14.41 2.67 4.23
CA ASN A 100 -14.12 3.46 3.04
C ASN A 100 -14.18 2.60 1.76
N PRO A 101 -15.39 2.25 1.29
CA PRO A 101 -15.53 1.42 0.08
C PRO A 101 -15.10 2.14 -1.20
N THR A 102 -14.82 3.44 -1.16
CA THR A 102 -14.29 4.20 -2.30
C THR A 102 -12.78 4.17 -2.42
N LEU A 103 -12.06 3.80 -1.35
CA LEU A 103 -10.59 3.74 -1.36
C LEU A 103 -10.12 2.65 -2.32
N LYS A 104 -9.29 3.06 -3.28
CA LYS A 104 -8.70 2.20 -4.31
C LYS A 104 -7.22 1.96 -4.10
N TYR A 105 -6.50 2.98 -3.69
CA TYR A 105 -5.04 2.91 -3.53
C TYR A 105 -4.63 3.44 -2.17
N PHE A 106 -3.81 2.65 -1.50
CA PHE A 106 -3.25 2.97 -0.20
C PHE A 106 -1.72 2.87 -0.26
N PHE A 107 -1.07 3.96 0.09
CA PHE A 107 0.38 4.05 0.16
C PHE A 107 0.79 4.49 1.57
N LEU A 108 1.69 3.75 2.19
CA LEU A 108 2.29 4.11 3.47
C LEU A 108 3.79 3.80 3.44
N ASP A 109 4.59 4.83 3.62
CA ASP A 109 6.02 4.71 3.88
C ASP A 109 6.34 5.40 5.20
N VAL A 110 6.78 4.62 6.18
CA VAL A 110 7.11 5.18 7.49
C VAL A 110 8.58 5.61 7.55
N GLY A 111 9.38 5.24 6.56
CA GLY A 111 10.79 5.62 6.45
C GLY A 111 11.69 5.04 7.54
N TYR A 112 12.98 5.08 7.28
CA TYR A 112 13.99 4.94 8.32
C TYR A 112 14.25 6.35 8.87
N GLY A 113 13.62 6.73 9.97
CA GLY A 113 13.98 8.00 10.63
C GLY A 113 15.47 7.96 11.02
N GLU A 114 16.17 9.07 10.85
CA GLU A 114 17.57 9.22 11.27
C GLU A 114 17.77 8.94 12.77
N SER A 115 16.69 8.89 13.54
CA SER A 115 16.64 8.58 14.97
C SER A 115 16.19 7.16 15.31
N ALA A 116 16.26 6.21 14.38
CA ALA A 116 16.07 4.81 14.71
C ALA A 116 17.28 4.31 15.54
N GLU A 117 17.45 4.86 16.73
CA GLU A 117 18.19 4.19 17.80
C GLU A 117 17.54 2.82 17.99
N GLU A 118 18.35 1.78 18.11
CA GLU A 118 17.87 0.42 18.30
C GLU A 118 16.77 0.37 19.36
N GLY A 119 15.54 0.04 18.94
CA GLY A 119 14.37 -0.12 19.80
C GLY A 119 13.29 0.96 19.69
N ASN A 120 13.49 2.05 18.96
CA ASN A 120 12.49 3.11 18.79
C ASN A 120 11.78 3.00 17.42
N TYR A 121 11.16 1.84 17.16
CA TYR A 121 10.41 1.59 15.93
C TYR A 121 9.01 2.21 15.98
N PRO A 122 8.41 2.51 14.79
CA PRO A 122 7.06 3.05 14.73
C PRO A 122 6.08 2.18 15.51
N TYR A 123 5.21 2.83 16.26
CA TYR A 123 4.24 2.16 17.13
C TYR A 123 3.07 1.52 16.37
N LEU A 124 2.94 1.79 15.07
CA LEU A 124 1.87 1.24 14.25
C LEU A 124 1.99 -0.27 14.17
N ASN A 125 1.01 -0.96 14.72
CA ASN A 125 0.99 -2.42 14.82
C ASN A 125 -0.14 -3.08 14.03
N LYS A 126 -1.06 -2.30 13.47
CA LYS A 126 -2.21 -2.80 12.72
C LYS A 126 -2.68 -1.81 11.67
N ILE A 127 -3.07 -2.32 10.49
CA ILE A 127 -3.87 -1.62 9.50
C ILE A 127 -5.03 -2.53 9.12
N ASP A 128 -6.26 -2.01 9.19
CA ASP A 128 -7.48 -2.77 8.89
C ASP A 128 -8.04 -2.36 7.53
N PHE A 129 -7.91 -3.24 6.54
CA PHE A 129 -8.40 -3.03 5.17
C PHE A 129 -9.81 -3.60 4.93
N SER A 130 -10.45 -4.18 5.94
CA SER A 130 -11.74 -4.87 5.80
C SER A 130 -12.87 -3.99 5.25
N GLY A 131 -12.85 -2.70 5.59
CA GLY A 131 -13.80 -1.70 5.11
C GLY A 131 -13.51 -1.14 3.71
N CYS A 132 -12.38 -1.52 3.08
CA CYS A 132 -11.90 -0.96 1.81
C CYS A 132 -12.14 -1.95 0.66
N GLN A 133 -13.39 -2.32 0.39
CA GLN A 133 -13.76 -3.40 -0.54
C GLN A 133 -13.41 -3.14 -2.02
N ASN A 134 -13.14 -1.89 -2.41
CA ASN A 134 -12.70 -1.54 -3.76
C ASN A 134 -11.20 -1.29 -3.86
N LEU A 135 -10.43 -1.73 -2.88
CA LEU A 135 -8.98 -1.58 -2.87
C LEU A 135 -8.36 -2.31 -4.07
N GLU A 136 -7.60 -1.58 -4.86
CA GLU A 136 -6.93 -2.04 -6.08
C GLU A 136 -5.41 -2.11 -5.92
N GLY A 137 -4.82 -1.27 -5.06
CA GLY A 137 -3.39 -1.25 -4.81
C GLY A 137 -3.05 -0.98 -3.34
N VAL A 138 -2.06 -1.71 -2.84
CA VAL A 138 -1.47 -1.53 -1.51
C VAL A 138 0.04 -1.43 -1.64
N TYR A 139 0.61 -0.37 -1.08
CA TYR A 139 2.04 -0.20 -0.87
C TYR A 139 2.31 0.10 0.60
N ILE A 140 3.12 -0.72 1.25
CA ILE A 140 3.51 -0.56 2.64
C ILE A 140 5.01 -0.73 2.75
N ASN A 141 5.70 0.27 3.28
CA ASN A 141 7.14 0.24 3.44
C ASN A 141 7.56 0.65 4.85
N SER A 142 8.58 -0.04 5.38
CA SER A 142 9.26 0.30 6.64
C SER A 142 8.35 0.34 7.87
N VAL A 143 7.34 -0.53 7.96
CA VAL A 143 6.43 -0.61 9.11
C VAL A 143 6.79 -1.83 9.97
N PHE A 144 7.67 -1.64 10.95
CA PHE A 144 8.36 -2.74 11.64
C PHE A 144 7.51 -3.50 12.68
N ASN A 145 6.44 -2.91 13.22
CA ASN A 145 5.63 -3.54 14.26
C ASN A 145 4.37 -4.24 13.75
N ILE A 146 4.05 -4.14 12.47
CA ILE A 146 2.97 -4.91 11.87
C ILE A 146 3.45 -6.34 11.65
N LYS A 147 2.71 -7.30 12.23
CA LYS A 147 3.00 -8.73 12.12
C LYS A 147 2.07 -9.45 11.17
N GLN A 148 0.90 -8.86 10.93
CA GLN A 148 -0.13 -9.45 10.09
C GLN A 148 -0.81 -8.40 9.22
N ILE A 149 -1.03 -8.74 7.95
CA ILE A 149 -1.90 -7.98 7.04
C ILE A 149 -2.95 -8.94 6.49
N ASP A 150 -4.22 -8.52 6.59
CA ASP A 150 -5.36 -9.29 6.06
C ASP A 150 -6.00 -8.52 4.90
N LEU A 151 -5.81 -9.04 3.68
CA LEU A 151 -6.42 -8.56 2.44
C LEU A 151 -7.54 -9.50 1.94
N SER A 152 -7.98 -10.47 2.73
CA SER A 152 -8.93 -11.50 2.30
C SER A 152 -10.26 -10.94 1.77
N ASN A 153 -10.65 -9.74 2.21
CA ASN A 153 -11.85 -9.05 1.76
C ASN A 153 -11.65 -8.15 0.52
N ASN A 154 -10.39 -7.92 0.09
CA ASN A 154 -10.05 -6.95 -0.95
C ASN A 154 -9.93 -7.62 -2.32
N ARG A 155 -11.05 -8.17 -2.82
CA ARG A 155 -11.07 -9.01 -4.04
C ARG A 155 -10.75 -8.28 -5.35
N LYS A 156 -10.66 -6.94 -5.33
CA LYS A 156 -10.29 -6.14 -6.51
C LYS A 156 -8.81 -5.77 -6.54
N ILE A 157 -8.03 -6.29 -5.59
CA ILE A 157 -6.60 -5.98 -5.50
C ILE A 157 -5.88 -6.40 -6.78
N LYS A 158 -5.10 -5.49 -7.34
CA LYS A 158 -4.32 -5.65 -8.59
C LYS A 158 -2.82 -5.68 -8.32
N THR A 159 -2.39 -4.88 -7.34
CA THR A 159 -0.99 -4.73 -6.99
C THR A 159 -0.82 -4.75 -5.48
N VAL A 160 0.12 -5.56 -5.01
CA VAL A 160 0.57 -5.58 -3.61
C VAL A 160 2.07 -5.39 -3.58
N ASN A 161 2.54 -4.39 -2.84
CA ASN A 161 3.95 -4.17 -2.55
C ASN A 161 4.12 -3.97 -1.05
N ILE A 162 4.84 -4.87 -0.41
CA ILE A 162 5.14 -4.81 1.02
C ILE A 162 6.64 -4.97 1.20
N SER A 163 7.28 -3.91 1.66
CA SER A 163 8.74 -3.87 1.78
C SER A 163 9.16 -3.46 3.18
N HIS A 164 10.28 -4.02 3.67
CA HIS A 164 10.85 -3.70 4.99
C HIS A 164 9.81 -3.76 6.13
N THR A 165 8.84 -4.65 5.99
CA THR A 165 7.77 -4.87 6.95
C THR A 165 7.82 -6.33 7.39
N PRO A 166 8.31 -6.63 8.60
CA PRO A 166 8.60 -8.00 9.03
C PRO A 166 7.32 -8.75 9.42
N LEU A 167 6.49 -9.04 8.41
CA LEU A 167 5.26 -9.81 8.56
C LEU A 167 5.56 -11.26 8.93
N ASP A 168 4.75 -11.78 9.83
CA ASP A 168 4.66 -13.22 10.14
C ASP A 168 3.52 -13.87 9.33
N GLU A 169 2.49 -13.10 8.95
CA GLU A 169 1.32 -13.60 8.20
C GLU A 169 0.79 -12.56 7.19
N LEU A 170 0.47 -13.02 5.99
CA LEU A 170 -0.25 -12.28 4.96
C LEU A 170 -1.41 -13.11 4.42
N LYS A 171 -2.65 -12.62 4.61
CA LYS A 171 -3.84 -13.25 4.05
C LYS A 171 -4.21 -12.59 2.73
N MET A 172 -4.16 -13.36 1.66
CA MET A 172 -4.53 -12.91 0.32
C MET A 172 -5.98 -13.25 -0.02
N PRO A 173 -6.68 -12.42 -0.82
CA PRO A 173 -8.04 -12.71 -1.25
C PRO A 173 -8.07 -13.82 -2.30
N LYS A 174 -9.24 -14.45 -2.47
CA LYS A 174 -9.54 -15.21 -3.68
C LYS A 174 -9.89 -14.23 -4.79
N THR A 175 -9.00 -14.07 -5.78
CA THR A 175 -9.14 -13.07 -6.85
C THR A 175 -8.42 -13.48 -8.13
N ASP A 176 -8.96 -13.03 -9.26
CA ASP A 176 -8.33 -13.03 -10.58
C ASP A 176 -7.80 -11.65 -10.99
N CYS A 177 -7.91 -10.67 -10.10
CA CYS A 177 -7.51 -9.29 -10.38
C CYS A 177 -6.01 -9.04 -10.12
N LEU A 178 -5.39 -9.77 -9.18
CA LEU A 178 -3.98 -9.55 -8.79
C LEU A 178 -3.07 -9.87 -9.96
N LYS A 179 -2.28 -8.87 -10.36
CA LYS A 179 -1.31 -8.97 -11.46
C LYS A 179 0.14 -8.90 -10.97
N GLU A 180 0.40 -8.10 -9.97
CA GLU A 180 1.75 -7.84 -9.49
C GLU A 180 1.81 -8.01 -7.97
N PHE A 181 2.79 -8.77 -7.52
CA PHE A 181 3.05 -9.02 -6.11
C PHE A 181 4.53 -8.84 -5.82
N TYR A 182 4.84 -7.94 -4.90
CA TYR A 182 6.20 -7.68 -4.44
C TYR A 182 6.26 -7.73 -2.92
N MET A 183 7.24 -8.45 -2.40
CA MET A 183 7.52 -8.53 -0.97
C MET A 183 9.02 -8.52 -0.73
N ASN A 184 9.50 -7.53 0.00
CA ASN A 184 10.93 -7.40 0.28
C ASN A 184 11.16 -7.30 1.79
N TRP A 185 12.19 -8.02 2.28
CA TRP A 185 12.62 -7.95 3.67
C TRP A 185 11.48 -8.22 4.69
N SER A 186 10.73 -9.29 4.47
CA SER A 186 9.69 -9.80 5.36
C SER A 186 10.13 -11.08 6.09
N ARG A 187 9.45 -11.45 7.16
CA ARG A 187 9.74 -12.67 7.95
C ARG A 187 8.79 -13.81 7.68
N ILE A 188 7.95 -13.68 6.65
CA ILE A 188 6.95 -14.67 6.33
C ILE A 188 7.61 -16.02 6.01
N ASN A 189 7.13 -17.10 6.65
CA ASN A 189 7.65 -18.45 6.41
C ASN A 189 6.93 -19.15 5.24
N GLU A 190 5.63 -18.89 5.10
CA GLU A 190 4.81 -19.49 4.06
C GLU A 190 4.00 -18.41 3.36
N LEU A 191 4.12 -18.33 2.03
CA LEU A 191 3.35 -17.41 1.21
C LEU A 191 2.44 -18.20 0.28
N ASP A 192 1.12 -18.12 0.51
CA ASP A 192 0.13 -18.78 -0.32
C ASP A 192 -0.57 -17.79 -1.27
N LEU A 193 -0.20 -17.84 -2.54
CA LEU A 193 -0.83 -17.10 -3.64
C LEU A 193 -1.69 -18.01 -4.54
N SER A 194 -2.04 -19.20 -4.08
CA SER A 194 -2.82 -20.20 -4.86
C SER A 194 -4.21 -19.71 -5.27
N ASN A 195 -4.79 -18.81 -4.48
CA ASN A 195 -6.09 -18.20 -4.74
C ASN A 195 -6.04 -16.97 -5.68
N CYS A 196 -4.84 -16.53 -6.09
CA CYS A 196 -4.62 -15.38 -6.97
C CYS A 196 -4.31 -15.88 -8.38
N THR A 197 -5.33 -16.07 -9.21
CA THR A 197 -5.22 -16.90 -10.44
C THR A 197 -4.67 -16.17 -11.67
N ASN A 198 -4.39 -14.87 -11.58
CA ASN A 198 -3.96 -14.06 -12.73
C ASN A 198 -2.68 -13.26 -12.51
N ILE A 199 -1.82 -13.71 -11.59
CA ILE A 199 -0.55 -13.03 -11.31
C ILE A 199 0.36 -13.12 -12.54
N GLN A 200 1.00 -12.00 -12.87
CA GLN A 200 1.91 -11.86 -14.02
C GLN A 200 3.36 -11.65 -13.58
N LYS A 201 3.54 -10.99 -12.41
CA LYS A 201 4.87 -10.72 -11.87
C LYS A 201 4.90 -10.99 -10.37
N ILE A 202 5.97 -11.61 -9.92
CA ILE A 202 6.25 -11.85 -8.51
C ILE A 202 7.71 -11.49 -8.22
N GLY A 203 7.93 -10.64 -7.22
CA GLY A 203 9.25 -10.34 -6.68
C GLY A 203 9.26 -10.59 -5.16
N ILE A 204 10.14 -11.47 -4.70
CA ILE A 204 10.33 -11.78 -3.29
C ILE A 204 11.82 -11.67 -3.00
N ILE A 205 12.24 -10.61 -2.33
CA ILE A 205 13.63 -10.28 -2.13
C ILE A 205 13.94 -10.09 -0.65
N GLY A 206 15.04 -10.69 -0.18
CA GLY A 206 15.46 -10.58 1.22
C GLY A 206 14.46 -11.18 2.21
N CYS A 207 13.48 -11.93 1.72
CA CYS A 207 12.60 -12.77 2.51
C CYS A 207 13.18 -14.18 2.49
N ASN A 208 13.01 -14.92 3.58
CA ASN A 208 13.43 -16.32 3.64
C ASN A 208 12.22 -17.23 3.83
N PRO A 209 11.21 -17.23 2.93
CA PRO A 209 10.09 -18.13 3.06
C PRO A 209 10.58 -19.57 2.81
N GLN A 210 10.12 -20.50 3.66
CA GLN A 210 10.36 -21.93 3.45
C GLN A 210 9.57 -22.43 2.24
N SER A 211 8.38 -21.87 1.99
CA SER A 211 7.56 -22.21 0.83
C SER A 211 6.81 -21.03 0.26
N VAL A 212 6.68 -21.02 -1.07
CA VAL A 212 5.84 -20.12 -1.83
C VAL A 212 4.94 -20.94 -2.74
N THR A 213 3.63 -20.81 -2.59
CA THR A 213 2.65 -21.47 -3.47
C THR A 213 2.04 -20.45 -4.41
N ILE A 214 2.16 -20.70 -5.72
CA ILE A 214 1.75 -19.78 -6.78
C ILE A 214 0.72 -20.47 -7.68
N SER A 215 -0.41 -19.79 -7.93
CA SER A 215 -1.38 -20.24 -8.91
C SER A 215 -0.97 -19.82 -10.32
N LEU A 216 -0.94 -20.76 -11.23
CA LEU A 216 -0.82 -20.51 -12.66
C LEU A 216 -2.19 -20.27 -13.31
N GLY A 217 -3.29 -20.56 -12.59
CA GLY A 217 -4.64 -20.34 -13.08
C GLY A 217 -4.89 -21.04 -14.43
N ASN A 218 -5.38 -20.26 -15.39
CA ASN A 218 -5.64 -20.70 -16.76
C ASN A 218 -4.60 -20.20 -17.77
N LYS A 219 -3.38 -19.83 -17.30
CA LYS A 219 -2.33 -19.34 -18.18
C LYS A 219 -2.00 -20.35 -19.29
N THR A 220 -1.79 -19.85 -20.49
CA THR A 220 -1.25 -20.62 -21.61
C THR A 220 0.24 -20.91 -21.40
N ASP A 221 0.81 -21.87 -22.12
CA ASP A 221 2.24 -22.21 -22.01
C ASP A 221 3.10 -21.00 -22.35
N LYS A 222 2.69 -20.16 -23.31
CA LYS A 222 3.37 -18.89 -23.62
C LYS A 222 3.38 -17.93 -22.42
N GLU A 223 2.23 -17.72 -21.79
CA GLU A 223 2.13 -16.87 -20.61
C GLU A 223 2.92 -17.43 -19.42
N ILE A 224 3.03 -18.75 -19.29
CA ILE A 224 3.85 -19.41 -18.29
C ILE A 224 5.34 -19.17 -18.57
N SER A 225 5.78 -19.25 -19.83
CA SER A 225 7.17 -19.02 -20.20
C SER A 225 7.61 -17.56 -20.04
N GLU A 226 6.65 -16.63 -20.11
CA GLU A 226 6.85 -15.18 -19.93
C GLU A 226 6.60 -14.72 -18.47
N PHE A 227 6.21 -15.64 -17.57
CA PHE A 227 5.90 -15.32 -16.19
C PHE A 227 7.16 -14.97 -15.41
N ASP A 228 7.18 -13.75 -14.87
CA ASP A 228 8.34 -13.20 -14.21
C ASP A 228 8.29 -13.49 -12.70
N ILE A 229 9.18 -14.35 -12.23
CA ILE A 229 9.26 -14.76 -10.85
C ILE A 229 10.70 -14.57 -10.38
N ASP A 230 10.89 -13.58 -9.51
CA ASP A 230 12.15 -13.32 -8.84
C ASP A 230 12.04 -13.72 -7.36
N VAL A 231 12.75 -14.74 -6.95
CA VAL A 231 12.84 -15.16 -5.54
C VAL A 231 14.29 -15.10 -5.13
N TYR A 232 14.60 -14.24 -4.18
CA TYR A 232 15.93 -14.15 -3.61
C TYR A 232 15.88 -14.46 -2.11
N SER A 233 16.52 -15.53 -1.73
CA SER A 233 16.76 -15.92 -0.35
C SER A 233 18.28 -16.07 -0.15
N ALA A 234 18.83 -15.35 0.84
CA ALA A 234 20.28 -15.37 1.06
C ALA A 234 20.77 -16.69 1.69
N ASP A 235 19.97 -17.31 2.54
CA ASP A 235 20.43 -18.34 3.48
C ASP A 235 19.53 -19.59 3.53
N VAL A 236 18.40 -19.62 2.84
CA VAL A 236 17.43 -20.72 2.90
C VAL A 236 17.00 -21.15 1.51
N GLU A 237 16.98 -22.44 1.25
CA GLU A 237 16.43 -23.00 0.02
C GLU A 237 14.90 -22.85 0.04
N THR A 238 14.37 -21.91 -0.76
CA THR A 238 12.94 -21.67 -0.87
C THR A 238 12.30 -22.68 -1.81
N SER A 239 11.31 -23.41 -1.32
CA SER A 239 10.50 -24.29 -2.14
C SER A 239 9.42 -23.49 -2.87
N VAL A 240 9.46 -23.44 -4.21
CA VAL A 240 8.41 -22.81 -5.02
C VAL A 240 7.51 -23.89 -5.60
N ARG A 241 6.23 -23.86 -5.22
CA ARG A 241 5.20 -24.78 -5.67
C ARG A 241 4.21 -24.08 -6.61
N PHE A 242 3.98 -24.70 -7.77
CA PHE A 242 2.98 -24.22 -8.72
C PHE A 242 1.70 -25.04 -8.64
N VAL A 243 0.54 -24.35 -8.69
CA VAL A 243 -0.77 -24.94 -8.78
C VAL A 243 -1.43 -24.51 -10.09
N ALA A 244 -1.80 -25.44 -10.93
CA ALA A 244 -2.47 -25.19 -12.20
C ALA A 244 -3.79 -25.95 -12.30
N ASN A 245 -4.74 -25.42 -13.10
CA ASN A 245 -6.03 -26.06 -13.37
C ASN A 245 -5.96 -27.08 -14.53
N ARG A 246 -4.79 -27.27 -15.14
CA ARG A 246 -4.52 -28.16 -16.26
C ARG A 246 -3.12 -28.77 -16.12
N GLU A 247 -2.85 -29.78 -16.91
CA GLU A 247 -1.47 -30.24 -17.11
C GLU A 247 -0.66 -29.14 -17.79
N ILE A 248 0.54 -28.86 -17.27
CA ILE A 248 1.47 -27.89 -17.80
C ILE A 248 2.67 -28.61 -18.42
N SER A 249 3.04 -28.21 -19.62
CA SER A 249 4.20 -28.78 -20.32
C SER A 249 5.52 -28.08 -19.95
N GLU A 250 5.45 -26.86 -19.44
CA GLU A 250 6.60 -26.07 -19.04
C GLU A 250 6.36 -25.46 -17.65
N VAL A 251 7.42 -25.41 -16.85
CA VAL A 251 7.42 -24.75 -15.53
C VAL A 251 7.98 -23.34 -15.70
N PRO A 252 7.39 -22.34 -15.03
CA PRO A 252 7.94 -20.97 -15.06
C PRO A 252 9.40 -20.95 -14.67
N LYS A 253 10.17 -20.07 -15.31
CA LYS A 253 11.55 -19.81 -14.91
C LYS A 253 11.54 -18.96 -13.65
N VAL A 254 12.01 -19.53 -12.56
CA VAL A 254 12.30 -18.78 -11.34
C VAL A 254 13.73 -18.25 -11.45
N ARG A 255 13.87 -16.92 -11.43
CA ARG A 255 15.20 -16.30 -11.36
C ARG A 255 15.60 -16.16 -9.90
N TYR A 256 16.81 -16.61 -9.61
CA TYR A 256 17.47 -16.41 -8.33
C TYR A 256 18.60 -15.41 -8.56
N GLU A 257 18.29 -14.14 -8.71
CA GLU A 257 19.30 -13.12 -8.99
C GLU A 257 19.47 -12.14 -7.83
N TYR A 258 20.76 -11.72 -7.64
CA TYR A 258 21.13 -10.56 -6.85
C TYR A 258 20.67 -9.29 -7.59
N GLY A 259 19.42 -8.91 -7.43
CA GLY A 259 18.88 -7.70 -8.00
C GLY A 259 18.29 -6.83 -6.90
N TYR A 260 18.87 -5.67 -6.67
CA TYR A 260 18.13 -4.56 -6.12
C TYR A 260 17.02 -4.28 -7.12
N LEU A 261 15.80 -4.77 -6.88
CA LEU A 261 14.63 -4.13 -7.48
C LEU A 261 14.65 -2.70 -6.96
N GLY A 262 15.01 -1.78 -7.87
CA GLY A 262 15.24 -0.41 -7.53
C GLY A 262 14.12 0.08 -6.63
N TYR A 263 14.48 0.74 -5.57
CA TYR A 263 13.62 1.60 -4.79
C TYR A 263 12.63 2.22 -5.79
N ILE A 264 11.35 1.89 -5.69
CA ILE A 264 10.33 2.66 -6.37
C ILE A 264 10.29 3.97 -5.57
N ASP A 265 11.28 4.80 -5.89
CA ASP A 265 11.39 6.16 -5.39
C ASP A 265 10.20 6.91 -6.00
N GLY A 266 9.24 7.22 -5.18
CA GLY A 266 8.11 8.01 -5.66
C GLY A 266 6.79 7.63 -5.02
N GLY A 267 6.64 7.85 -3.70
CA GLY A 267 5.35 7.69 -3.05
C GLY A 267 4.21 8.36 -3.78
N LEU A 268 4.40 9.60 -4.24
CA LEU A 268 3.43 10.34 -5.04
C LEU A 268 3.35 9.84 -6.48
N ASP A 269 4.46 9.42 -7.08
CA ASP A 269 4.48 8.92 -8.45
C ASP A 269 3.88 7.52 -8.54
N PHE A 270 4.00 6.68 -7.51
CA PHE A 270 3.24 5.44 -7.42
C PHE A 270 1.73 5.71 -7.51
N LEU A 271 1.21 6.64 -6.70
CA LEU A 271 -0.20 7.01 -6.74
C LEU A 271 -0.59 7.64 -8.08
N ARG A 272 0.26 8.48 -8.68
CA ARG A 272 0.03 9.08 -10.00
C ARG A 272 0.01 8.06 -11.13
N ASN A 273 0.89 7.07 -11.09
CA ASN A 273 0.96 6.02 -12.11
C ASN A 273 -0.19 5.01 -12.00
N CYS A 274 -0.91 4.99 -10.87
CA CYS A 274 -2.12 4.19 -10.66
C CYS A 274 -3.41 4.90 -11.12
N ILE A 275 -3.34 6.21 -11.43
CA ILE A 275 -4.46 7.05 -11.90
C ILE A 275 -4.46 7.13 -13.42
#